data_b76b21c9c80268d269bf6d67f996b816
#
_entry.id   b76b21c9c80268d269bf6d67f996b816
#
_cell.length_a   1.000
_cell.length_b   1.000
_cell.length_c   1.000
_cell.angle_alpha   90.00
_cell.angle_beta   90.00
_cell.angle_gamma   90.00
#
_symmetry.space_group_name_H-M   'P 1'
#
loop_
_entity.id
_entity.type
_entity.pdbx_description
1 polymer ?
#
loop_
_entity_poly.entity_id
_entity_poly.type
_entity_poly.pdbx_seq_one_letter_code
_entity_poly.pdbx_strand_id
1 'polypeptide(L)' 'MVKRVMISNFTQVKNMMTAASGCPMDIGVHDAQGSIADAKSILGLMSLDYTHPVLLVSEDAQALEQVYSAIY' A
#
# COMPACT_ATOMS: atom_id res chain seq x y z
N MET A 1 -11.43 3.68 5.33
CA MET A 1 -10.51 4.83 5.41
C MET A 1 -9.49 4.73 4.29
N VAL A 2 -8.99 5.86 3.87
CA VAL A 2 -8.11 5.96 2.71
C VAL A 2 -6.94 6.88 3.03
N LYS A 3 -5.74 6.51 2.57
CA LYS A 3 -4.56 7.36 2.70
C LYS A 3 -3.81 7.37 1.38
N ARG A 4 -3.56 8.56 0.84
CA ARG A 4 -2.85 8.70 -0.44
C ARG A 4 -1.36 8.73 -0.21
N VAL A 5 -0.62 7.94 -1.00
CA VAL A 5 0.84 7.88 -0.90
C VAL A 5 1.46 7.93 -2.29
N MET A 6 2.68 8.44 -2.37
CA MET A 6 3.46 8.46 -3.59
C MET A 6 4.63 7.47 -3.44
N ILE A 7 4.68 6.50 -4.33
CA ILE A 7 5.72 5.47 -4.33
C ILE A 7 6.74 5.82 -5.43
N SER A 8 7.99 5.95 -5.05
CA SER A 8 9.05 6.40 -5.94
C SER A 8 10.05 5.31 -6.32
N ASN A 9 10.08 4.20 -5.57
CA ASN A 9 11.07 3.15 -5.81
C ASN A 9 10.61 1.82 -5.22
N PHE A 10 11.32 0.75 -5.60
CA PHE A 10 10.97 -0.60 -5.18
C PHE A 10 11.14 -0.82 -3.67
N THR A 11 12.11 -0.14 -3.04
CA THR A 11 12.30 -0.24 -1.59
C THR A 11 11.04 0.18 -0.83
N GLN A 12 10.37 1.23 -1.29
CA GLN A 12 9.11 1.67 -0.68
C GLN A 12 8.01 0.63 -0.85
N VAL A 13 7.95 -0.06 -2.00
CA VAL A 13 6.99 -1.15 -2.21
C VAL A 13 7.25 -2.28 -1.22
N LYS A 14 8.50 -2.66 -1.03
CA LYS A 14 8.88 -3.71 -0.06
C LYS A 14 8.54 -3.29 1.36
N ASN A 15 8.81 -2.06 1.72
CA ASN A 15 8.51 -1.55 3.06
C ASN A 15 7.01 -1.55 3.31
N MET A 16 6.22 -1.18 2.31
CA MET A 16 4.76 -1.21 2.38
C MET A 16 4.27 -2.63 2.65
N MET A 17 4.78 -3.59 1.88
CA MET A 17 4.39 -5.00 2.04
C MET A 17 4.80 -5.54 3.41
N THR A 18 6.01 -5.25 3.86
CA THR A 18 6.53 -5.73 5.15
C THR A 18 5.66 -5.20 6.29
N ALA A 19 5.34 -3.92 6.27
CA ALA A 19 4.51 -3.31 7.30
C ALA A 19 3.08 -3.87 7.27
N ALA A 20 2.52 -4.04 6.07
CA ALA A 20 1.17 -4.59 5.93
C ALA A 20 1.10 -6.03 6.43
N SER A 21 2.16 -6.81 6.22
CA SER A 21 2.22 -8.20 6.66
C SER A 21 2.20 -8.33 8.19
N GLY A 22 2.64 -7.29 8.90
CA GLY A 22 2.57 -7.24 10.36
C GLY A 22 1.21 -6.82 10.90
N CYS A 23 0.28 -6.42 10.04
CA CYS A 23 -1.06 -5.99 10.46
C CYS A 23 -2.04 -7.14 10.31
N PRO A 24 -2.93 -7.36 11.31
CA PRO A 24 -3.94 -8.42 11.20
C PRO A 24 -5.08 -8.09 10.23
N MET A 25 -5.27 -6.81 9.90
CA MET A 25 -6.35 -6.35 9.04
C MET A 25 -5.92 -6.33 7.58
N ASP A 26 -6.91 -6.46 6.68
CA ASP A 26 -6.67 -6.34 5.26
C ASP A 26 -6.38 -4.89 4.88
N ILE A 27 -5.40 -4.69 4.02
CA ILE A 27 -5.05 -3.39 3.47
C ILE A 27 -4.99 -3.54 1.96
N GLY A 28 -5.82 -2.76 1.25
CA GLY A 28 -5.81 -2.72 -0.20
C GLY A 28 -4.99 -1.56 -0.71
N VAL A 29 -4.44 -1.71 -1.92
CA VAL A 29 -3.73 -0.63 -2.61
C VAL A 29 -4.40 -0.44 -3.96
N HIS A 30 -4.90 0.77 -4.21
CA HIS A 30 -5.62 1.10 -5.44
C HIS A 30 -4.79 2.09 -6.25
N ASP A 31 -4.51 1.77 -7.51
CA ASP A 31 -3.79 2.71 -8.37
C ASP A 31 -4.75 3.62 -9.14
N ALA A 32 -4.20 4.59 -9.88
CA ALA A 32 -4.99 5.54 -10.64
C ALA A 32 -5.70 4.91 -11.85
N GLN A 33 -5.28 3.73 -12.26
CA GLN A 33 -5.88 3.01 -13.39
C GLN A 33 -7.06 2.13 -12.96
N GLY A 34 -7.37 2.10 -11.67
CA GLY A 34 -8.45 1.27 -11.14
C GLY A 34 -8.03 -0.14 -10.75
N SER A 35 -6.75 -0.47 -10.83
CA SER A 35 -6.24 -1.75 -10.37
C SER A 35 -6.14 -1.77 -8.85
N ILE A 36 -6.42 -2.94 -8.27
CA ILE A 36 -6.43 -3.14 -6.83
C ILE A 36 -5.53 -4.32 -6.50
N ALA A 37 -4.69 -4.17 -5.50
CA ALA A 37 -3.85 -5.24 -5.01
C ALA A 37 -3.93 -5.33 -3.48
N ASP A 38 -3.65 -6.53 -2.95
CA ASP A 38 -3.48 -6.72 -1.51
C ASP A 38 -2.08 -6.23 -1.13
N ALA A 39 -1.99 -5.37 -0.13
CA ALA A 39 -0.71 -4.83 0.32
C ALA A 39 0.24 -5.92 0.85
N LYS A 40 -0.27 -7.11 1.13
CA LYS A 40 0.53 -8.26 1.59
C LYS A 40 1.03 -9.13 0.43
N SER A 41 0.67 -8.81 -0.81
CA SER A 41 1.02 -9.58 -2.00
C SER A 41 2.02 -8.82 -2.87
N ILE A 42 3.29 -9.24 -2.85
CA ILE A 42 4.33 -8.56 -3.62
C ILE A 42 4.04 -8.60 -5.13
N LEU A 43 3.55 -9.73 -5.63
CA LEU A 43 3.25 -9.84 -7.06
C LEU A 43 2.12 -8.90 -7.47
N GLY A 44 1.07 -8.80 -6.65
CA GLY A 44 0.00 -7.85 -6.90
C GLY A 44 0.47 -6.41 -6.84
N LEU A 45 1.29 -6.07 -5.86
CA LEU A 45 1.83 -4.72 -5.72
C LEU A 45 2.70 -4.33 -6.91
N MET A 46 3.48 -5.26 -7.44
CA MET A 46 4.36 -4.98 -8.58
C MET A 46 3.61 -4.77 -9.88
N SER A 47 2.35 -5.16 -9.95
CA SER A 47 1.52 -4.95 -11.14
C SER A 47 0.84 -3.59 -11.18
N LEU A 48 0.93 -2.80 -10.11
CA LEU A 48 0.26 -1.50 -10.03
C LEU A 48 1.06 -0.41 -10.74
N ASP A 49 0.35 0.65 -11.13
CA ASP A 49 0.94 1.84 -11.72
C ASP A 49 1.34 2.83 -10.63
N TYR A 50 2.63 3.03 -10.45
CA TYR A 50 3.17 3.97 -9.45
C TYR A 50 3.59 5.31 -10.05
N THR A 51 3.27 5.57 -11.32
CA THR A 51 3.53 6.89 -11.94
C THR A 51 2.60 7.97 -11.39
N HIS A 52 1.52 7.55 -10.73
CA HIS A 52 0.58 8.42 -10.03
C HIS A 52 0.47 7.98 -8.58
N PRO A 53 -0.01 8.83 -7.67
CA PRO A 53 -0.26 8.41 -6.29
C PRO A 53 -1.21 7.23 -6.23
N VAL A 54 -0.99 6.36 -5.26
CA VAL A 54 -1.88 5.23 -4.97
C VAL A 54 -2.60 5.46 -3.65
N LEU A 55 -3.71 4.76 -3.45
CA LEU A 55 -4.50 4.87 -2.24
C LEU A 55 -4.34 3.60 -1.41
N LEU A 56 -3.95 3.76 -0.16
CA LEU A 56 -4.04 2.71 0.83
C LEU A 56 -5.45 2.71 1.41
N VAL A 57 -6.11 1.57 1.42
CA VAL A 57 -7.51 1.45 1.86
C VAL A 57 -7.59 0.37 2.94
N SER A 58 -8.16 0.72 4.09
CA SER A 58 -8.41 -0.22 5.17
C SER A 58 -9.51 0.32 6.07
N GLU A 59 -10.16 -0.57 6.80
CA GLU A 59 -11.12 -0.18 7.83
C GLU A 59 -10.41 0.22 9.14
N ASP A 60 -9.12 -0.09 9.27
CA ASP A 60 -8.34 0.19 10.48
C ASP A 60 -7.38 1.36 10.22
N ALA A 61 -7.68 2.52 10.82
CA ALA A 61 -6.87 3.72 10.68
C ALA A 61 -5.45 3.52 11.21
N GLN A 62 -5.29 2.73 12.27
CA GLN A 62 -3.98 2.48 12.85
C GLN A 62 -3.10 1.66 11.92
N ALA A 63 -3.67 0.68 11.24
CA ALA A 63 -2.95 -0.11 10.24
C ALA A 63 -2.49 0.79 9.09
N LEU A 64 -3.33 1.70 8.62
CA LEU A 64 -2.96 2.67 7.58
C LEU A 64 -1.78 3.54 8.03
N GLU A 65 -1.80 4.02 9.26
CA GLU A 65 -0.70 4.84 9.78
C GLU A 65 0.60 4.06 9.87
N GLN A 66 0.55 2.79 10.29
CA GLN A 66 1.74 1.94 10.36
C GLN A 66 2.36 1.74 8.98
N VAL A 67 1.55 1.45 7.98
CA VAL A 67 2.03 1.25 6.62
C VAL A 67 2.55 2.56 6.04
N TYR A 68 1.83 3.65 6.24
CA TYR A 68 2.25 4.97 5.77
C TYR A 68 3.62 5.35 6.34
N SER A 69 3.82 5.14 7.64
CA SER A 69 5.09 5.46 8.30
C SER A 69 6.24 4.61 7.79
N ALA A 70 5.98 3.39 7.35
CA ALA A 70 7.00 2.50 6.81
C ALA A 70 7.43 2.92 5.39
N ILE A 71 6.56 3.58 4.64
CA ILE A 71 6.87 4.07 3.28
C ILE A 71 7.76 5.31 3.35
N TYR A 72 7.51 6.17 4.27
CA TYR A 72 8.24 7.43 4.45
C TYR A 72 9.12 7.38 5.68
#